data_68ea3fc71a7a2e7164c6766e29d2563d
#
_entry.id   68ea3fc71a7a2e7164c6766e29d2563d
#
_cell.length_a   1.000
_cell.length_b   1.000
_cell.length_c   1.000
_cell.angle_alpha   90.00
_cell.angle_beta   90.00
_cell.angle_gamma   90.00
#
_symmetry.space_group_name_H-M   'P 1'
#
loop_
_entity.id
_entity.type
_entity.pdbx_description
1 polymer ?
#
loop_
_entity_poly.entity_id
_entity_poly.type
_entity_poly.pdbx_seq_one_letter_code
_entity_poly.pdbx_strand_id
1 'polypeptide(L)'
;MKQKLLELLQSTEGFLSGQELSDHLNVSRTAVWKVMKSLEEDGYEIEAVRNKGYSLKKEPDILTKESCASRINTKWLGKSLMVYDVTDSTNTRLKLAGEQGAPNGSVAVANAQEAGKGRLGRHWETPKGSALAFSLLLRPQIQPENASMLTLVAALAVSRAIDEYAGIKTQIKWPNDIVYQGKKLCGILTEMSADMDQIHYVIVGIGINVQMTDFPKEIQNTATSLKLVTGKTFLRNELLAKVLEEFEVLYEQFVSAESLKNLKAEYESRLANKDNRVNVLAPSGAWQGICLGIKEDGALLVQREDGNVEEVIAGEVSVRGIYGYV
;
A
#
# COMPACT_ATOMS: atom_id res chain seq x y z
N MET A 1 3.46 -22.78 12.10
CA MET A 1 2.45 -23.84 11.88
C MET A 1 1.12 -23.24 11.41
N LYS A 2 0.52 -22.27 12.14
CA LYS A 2 -0.76 -21.61 11.80
C LYS A 2 -0.74 -20.96 10.41
N GLN A 3 0.31 -20.22 10.06
CA GLN A 3 0.52 -19.65 8.72
C GLN A 3 0.47 -20.72 7.62
N LYS A 4 1.28 -21.80 7.73
CA LYS A 4 1.33 -22.87 6.72
C LYS A 4 -0.01 -23.60 6.57
N LEU A 5 -0.76 -23.75 7.67
CA LEU A 5 -2.09 -24.32 7.61
C LEU A 5 -3.07 -23.42 6.84
N LEU A 6 -3.00 -22.10 7.07
CA LEU A 6 -3.79 -21.11 6.31
C LEU A 6 -3.44 -21.16 4.82
N GLU A 7 -2.15 -21.16 4.46
CA GLU A 7 -1.70 -21.27 3.06
C GLU A 7 -2.31 -22.50 2.37
N LEU A 8 -2.29 -23.67 3.02
CA LEU A 8 -2.88 -24.88 2.48
C LEU A 8 -4.40 -24.78 2.30
N LEU A 9 -5.10 -24.25 3.30
CA LEU A 9 -6.56 -24.09 3.24
C LEU A 9 -6.98 -23.04 2.19
N GLN A 10 -6.21 -21.97 2.02
CA GLN A 10 -6.47 -20.89 1.06
C GLN A 10 -6.18 -21.32 -0.38
N SER A 11 -5.18 -22.18 -0.60
CA SER A 11 -4.78 -22.66 -1.93
C SER A 11 -5.58 -23.86 -2.43
N THR A 12 -6.44 -24.46 -1.58
CA THR A 12 -7.16 -25.69 -1.93
C THR A 12 -8.64 -25.42 -2.17
N GLU A 13 -9.11 -25.72 -3.37
CA GLU A 13 -10.53 -25.80 -3.66
C GLU A 13 -11.10 -27.12 -3.13
N GLY A 14 -12.00 -27.05 -2.14
CA GLY A 14 -12.65 -28.21 -1.57
C GLY A 14 -12.14 -28.59 -0.16
N PHE A 15 -11.91 -29.88 0.08
CA PHE A 15 -11.59 -30.41 1.39
C PHE A 15 -10.18 -31.02 1.42
N LEU A 16 -9.43 -30.72 2.49
CA LEU A 16 -8.18 -31.37 2.86
C LEU A 16 -8.42 -32.30 4.04
N SER A 17 -8.03 -33.57 3.92
CA SER A 17 -8.16 -34.51 5.02
C SER A 17 -7.22 -34.16 6.17
N GLY A 18 -7.56 -34.53 7.39
CA GLY A 18 -6.68 -34.33 8.54
C GLY A 18 -5.35 -35.11 8.43
N GLN A 19 -5.31 -36.16 7.59
CA GLN A 19 -4.06 -36.89 7.31
C GLN A 19 -3.17 -36.10 6.35
N GLU A 20 -3.69 -35.62 5.23
CA GLU A 20 -2.97 -34.78 4.28
C GLU A 20 -2.35 -33.55 4.99
N LEU A 21 -3.16 -32.86 5.82
CA LEU A 21 -2.67 -31.71 6.61
C LEU A 21 -1.55 -32.10 7.59
N SER A 22 -1.70 -33.26 8.26
CA SER A 22 -0.69 -33.81 9.17
C SER A 22 0.64 -34.10 8.45
N ASP A 23 0.55 -34.69 7.27
CA ASP A 23 1.71 -35.03 6.44
C ASP A 23 2.41 -33.79 5.87
N HIS A 24 1.65 -32.85 5.29
CA HIS A 24 2.18 -31.59 4.76
C HIS A 24 2.85 -30.73 5.84
N LEU A 25 2.31 -30.71 7.05
CA LEU A 25 2.83 -29.92 8.17
C LEU A 25 3.88 -30.67 9.01
N ASN A 26 4.06 -31.97 8.77
CA ASN A 26 4.89 -32.88 9.56
C ASN A 26 4.58 -32.81 11.07
N VAL A 27 3.29 -32.91 11.41
CA VAL A 27 2.78 -32.87 12.79
C VAL A 27 1.68 -33.89 13.00
N SER A 28 1.30 -34.16 14.26
CA SER A 28 0.19 -35.08 14.55
C SER A 28 -1.17 -34.47 14.15
N ARG A 29 -2.15 -35.34 13.85
CA ARG A 29 -3.55 -34.92 13.59
C ARG A 29 -4.15 -34.11 14.75
N THR A 30 -3.77 -34.43 15.99
CA THR A 30 -4.17 -33.66 17.18
C THR A 30 -3.61 -32.24 17.16
N ALA A 31 -2.37 -32.05 16.68
CA ALA A 31 -1.79 -30.72 16.52
C ALA A 31 -2.51 -29.91 15.41
N VAL A 32 -2.86 -30.53 14.29
CA VAL A 32 -3.70 -29.94 13.23
C VAL A 32 -5.03 -29.46 13.83
N TRP A 33 -5.71 -30.34 14.56
CA TRP A 33 -7.00 -29.99 15.18
C TRP A 33 -6.90 -28.79 16.13
N LYS A 34 -5.85 -28.72 16.96
CA LYS A 34 -5.63 -27.58 17.86
C LYS A 34 -5.45 -26.26 17.10
N VAL A 35 -4.74 -26.29 15.96
CA VAL A 35 -4.57 -25.08 15.14
C VAL A 35 -5.86 -24.71 14.43
N MET A 36 -6.65 -25.69 13.96
CA MET A 36 -8.01 -25.42 13.42
C MET A 36 -8.88 -24.70 14.44
N LYS A 37 -8.90 -25.17 15.69
CA LYS A 37 -9.65 -24.51 16.78
C LYS A 37 -9.17 -23.08 17.01
N SER A 38 -7.86 -22.85 17.02
CA SER A 38 -7.32 -21.50 17.15
C SER A 38 -7.69 -20.60 15.96
N LEU A 39 -7.83 -21.13 14.74
CA LEU A 39 -8.33 -20.36 13.59
C LEU A 39 -9.82 -20.05 13.73
N GLU A 40 -10.64 -21.00 14.19
CA GLU A 40 -12.06 -20.75 14.48
C GLU A 40 -12.25 -19.68 15.55
N GLU A 41 -11.41 -19.69 16.62
CA GLU A 41 -11.38 -18.64 17.65
C GLU A 41 -11.00 -17.26 17.10
N ASP A 42 -10.14 -17.20 16.07
CA ASP A 42 -9.82 -15.95 15.35
C ASP A 42 -10.93 -15.50 14.39
N GLY A 43 -12.00 -16.29 14.23
CA GLY A 43 -13.16 -15.95 13.39
C GLY A 43 -13.15 -16.55 11.98
N TYR A 44 -12.24 -17.49 11.67
CA TYR A 44 -12.29 -18.25 10.43
C TYR A 44 -13.46 -19.25 10.46
N GLU A 45 -14.25 -19.29 9.40
CA GLU A 45 -15.30 -20.28 9.24
C GLU A 45 -14.73 -21.51 8.50
N ILE A 46 -14.47 -22.60 9.24
CA ILE A 46 -13.90 -23.83 8.73
C ILE A 46 -14.96 -24.92 8.80
N GLU A 47 -15.36 -25.47 7.63
CA GLU A 47 -16.25 -26.60 7.55
C GLU A 47 -15.47 -27.90 7.77
N ALA A 48 -15.92 -28.72 8.72
CA ALA A 48 -15.38 -30.06 8.96
C ALA A 48 -16.41 -31.12 8.58
N VAL A 49 -16.10 -31.96 7.58
CA VAL A 49 -16.98 -33.02 7.11
C VAL A 49 -16.34 -34.39 7.36
N ARG A 50 -17.09 -35.28 8.01
CA ARG A 50 -16.61 -36.64 8.29
C ARG A 50 -16.20 -37.36 7.01
N ASN A 51 -15.02 -37.96 7.00
CA ASN A 51 -14.38 -38.68 5.89
C ASN A 51 -13.99 -37.79 4.67
N LYS A 52 -14.22 -36.46 4.69
CA LYS A 52 -13.74 -35.53 3.67
C LYS A 52 -12.61 -34.65 4.18
N GLY A 53 -12.71 -34.16 5.43
CA GLY A 53 -11.71 -33.28 6.03
C GLY A 53 -12.21 -31.87 6.28
N TYR A 54 -11.37 -30.86 6.05
CA TYR A 54 -11.58 -29.46 6.37
C TYR A 54 -11.58 -28.60 5.12
N SER A 55 -12.45 -27.61 5.06
CA SER A 55 -12.55 -26.61 3.99
C SER A 55 -12.74 -25.23 4.58
N LEU A 56 -11.97 -24.25 4.12
CA LEU A 56 -12.13 -22.86 4.51
C LEU A 56 -13.33 -22.25 3.77
N LYS A 57 -14.32 -21.73 4.49
CA LYS A 57 -15.54 -21.15 3.92
C LYS A 57 -15.52 -19.64 3.93
N LYS A 58 -14.96 -19.05 5.00
CA LYS A 58 -14.89 -17.61 5.13
C LYS A 58 -13.71 -17.19 5.99
N GLU A 59 -13.10 -16.08 5.60
CA GLU A 59 -12.01 -15.45 6.33
C GLU A 59 -12.49 -14.16 7.00
N PRO A 60 -12.06 -13.92 8.26
CA PRO A 60 -12.28 -12.61 8.89
C PRO A 60 -11.32 -11.57 8.33
N ASP A 61 -11.73 -10.31 8.28
CA ASP A 61 -10.81 -9.19 7.97
C ASP A 61 -9.98 -8.82 9.20
N ILE A 62 -8.96 -9.63 9.47
CA ILE A 62 -8.01 -9.41 10.58
C ILE A 62 -6.58 -9.26 10.05
N LEU A 63 -5.80 -8.39 10.70
CA LEU A 63 -4.37 -8.22 10.44
C LEU A 63 -3.59 -8.86 11.59
N THR A 64 -3.22 -10.13 11.42
CA THR A 64 -2.26 -10.85 12.26
C THR A 64 -1.03 -11.19 11.44
N LYS A 65 0.07 -11.55 12.10
CA LYS A 65 1.28 -11.96 11.39
C LYS A 65 1.01 -13.16 10.48
N GLU A 66 0.26 -14.13 10.98
CA GLU A 66 -0.10 -15.34 10.26
C GLU A 66 -1.01 -15.05 9.07
N SER A 67 -2.07 -14.23 9.26
CA SER A 67 -3.02 -13.90 8.19
C SER A 67 -2.38 -13.07 7.07
N CYS A 68 -1.46 -12.17 7.39
CA CYS A 68 -0.73 -11.41 6.37
C CYS A 68 0.32 -12.28 5.68
N ALA A 69 1.14 -13.02 6.45
CA ALA A 69 2.22 -13.83 5.90
C ALA A 69 1.71 -14.99 5.02
N SER A 70 0.51 -15.53 5.27
CA SER A 70 -0.08 -16.60 4.45
C SER A 70 -0.47 -16.15 3.03
N ARG A 71 -0.59 -14.84 2.81
CA ARG A 71 -0.97 -14.25 1.51
C ARG A 71 0.23 -13.70 0.72
N ILE A 72 1.36 -13.42 1.37
CA ILE A 72 2.52 -12.76 0.75
C ILE A 72 3.36 -13.75 -0.05
N ASN A 73 3.27 -13.69 -1.38
CA ASN A 73 3.99 -14.54 -2.33
C ASN A 73 5.17 -13.85 -3.04
N THR A 74 5.59 -12.70 -2.58
CA THR A 74 6.75 -11.95 -3.07
C THR A 74 8.06 -12.75 -2.92
N LYS A 75 9.11 -12.40 -3.66
CA LYS A 75 10.43 -13.04 -3.55
C LYS A 75 11.17 -12.58 -2.29
N TRP A 76 11.19 -11.28 -2.02
CA TRP A 76 11.97 -10.66 -0.94
C TRP A 76 11.15 -9.69 -0.08
N LEU A 77 10.21 -8.95 -0.66
CA LEU A 77 9.43 -7.94 0.04
C LEU A 77 8.45 -8.58 1.03
N GLY A 78 8.41 -8.09 2.28
CA GLY A 78 7.49 -8.61 3.30
C GLY A 78 7.91 -9.94 3.97
N LYS A 79 9.08 -10.50 3.65
CA LYS A 79 9.59 -11.70 4.36
C LYS A 79 9.97 -11.39 5.81
N SER A 80 10.35 -10.15 6.11
CA SER A 80 10.46 -9.61 7.47
C SER A 80 9.21 -8.77 7.76
N LEU A 81 8.24 -9.35 8.46
CA LEU A 81 6.92 -8.76 8.72
C LEU A 81 6.69 -8.50 10.20
N MET A 82 6.35 -7.25 10.51
CA MET A 82 5.92 -6.77 11.83
C MET A 82 4.46 -6.37 11.76
N VAL A 83 3.62 -6.89 12.63
CA VAL A 83 2.18 -6.56 12.68
C VAL A 83 1.83 -6.04 14.06
N TYR A 84 1.16 -4.91 14.10
CA TYR A 84 0.74 -4.21 15.31
C TYR A 84 -0.79 -4.12 15.37
N ASP A 85 -1.37 -4.46 16.52
CA ASP A 85 -2.80 -4.18 16.74
C ASP A 85 -3.04 -2.67 16.85
N VAL A 86 -2.20 -1.99 17.64
CA VAL A 86 -2.17 -0.51 17.76
C VAL A 86 -0.72 -0.06 17.80
N THR A 87 -0.42 1.03 17.10
CA THR A 87 0.90 1.69 17.17
C THR A 87 0.76 3.20 16.95
N ASP A 88 1.82 3.96 17.19
CA ASP A 88 1.90 5.37 16.82
C ASP A 88 1.85 5.55 15.29
N SER A 89 2.83 4.99 14.56
CA SER A 89 2.91 5.04 13.09
C SER A 89 3.79 3.91 12.57
N THR A 90 3.36 3.23 11.50
CA THR A 90 4.16 2.20 10.84
C THR A 90 5.47 2.75 10.28
N ASN A 91 5.49 4.01 9.78
CA ASN A 91 6.72 4.68 9.38
C ASN A 91 7.69 4.83 10.55
N THR A 92 7.21 5.29 11.71
CA THR A 92 8.04 5.43 12.92
C THR A 92 8.61 4.09 13.36
N ARG A 93 7.82 3.01 13.33
CA ARG A 93 8.30 1.65 13.68
C ARG A 93 9.38 1.16 12.73
N LEU A 94 9.20 1.35 11.41
CA LEU A 94 10.24 0.95 10.45
C LEU A 94 11.47 1.85 10.49
N LYS A 95 11.33 3.13 10.80
CA LYS A 95 12.48 4.00 11.01
C LYS A 95 13.37 3.48 12.15
N LEU A 96 12.77 3.19 13.30
CA LEU A 96 13.49 2.59 14.44
C LEU A 96 14.11 1.23 14.08
N ALA A 97 13.36 0.38 13.38
CA ALA A 97 13.87 -0.92 12.92
C ALA A 97 15.02 -0.76 11.90
N GLY A 98 14.93 0.23 11.02
CA GLY A 98 15.96 0.55 10.03
C GLY A 98 17.28 1.00 10.67
N GLU A 99 17.21 1.82 11.72
CA GLU A 99 18.35 2.22 12.56
C GLU A 99 18.99 1.03 13.30
N GLN A 100 18.19 0.01 13.63
CA GLN A 100 18.62 -1.25 14.25
C GLN A 100 19.08 -2.32 13.24
N GLY A 101 19.18 -1.98 11.95
CA GLY A 101 19.67 -2.89 10.91
C GLY A 101 18.63 -3.85 10.32
N ALA A 102 17.34 -3.54 10.42
CA ALA A 102 16.31 -4.33 9.76
C ALA A 102 16.62 -4.52 8.26
N PRO A 103 16.38 -5.72 7.68
CA PRO A 103 16.74 -6.01 6.30
C PRO A 103 15.89 -5.23 5.29
N ASN A 104 16.46 -5.07 4.07
CA ASN A 104 15.70 -4.57 2.92
C ASN A 104 14.43 -5.40 2.71
N GLY A 105 13.32 -4.74 2.41
CA GLY A 105 12.02 -5.38 2.23
C GLY A 105 11.26 -5.70 3.52
N SER A 106 11.73 -5.19 4.69
CA SER A 106 10.94 -5.28 5.92
C SER A 106 9.64 -4.49 5.79
N VAL A 107 8.55 -5.05 6.30
CA VAL A 107 7.20 -4.46 6.25
C VAL A 107 6.64 -4.35 7.66
N ALA A 108 6.07 -3.18 7.99
CA ALA A 108 5.28 -2.98 9.19
C ALA A 108 3.83 -2.71 8.81
N VAL A 109 2.90 -3.41 9.45
CA VAL A 109 1.44 -3.28 9.25
C VAL A 109 0.79 -2.93 10.56
N ALA A 110 -0.21 -2.05 10.56
CA ALA A 110 -0.98 -1.70 11.76
C ALA A 110 -2.49 -1.82 11.52
N ASN A 111 -3.18 -2.37 12.51
CA ASN A 111 -4.64 -2.41 12.52
C ASN A 111 -5.24 -1.05 12.95
N ALA A 112 -4.51 -0.28 13.78
CA ALA A 112 -4.80 1.12 14.11
C ALA A 112 -3.51 1.92 14.32
N GLN A 113 -3.54 3.21 13.98
CA GLN A 113 -2.47 4.17 14.27
C GLN A 113 -3.01 5.34 15.08
N GLU A 114 -2.31 5.69 16.18
CA GLU A 114 -2.66 6.83 17.05
C GLU A 114 -2.04 8.15 16.59
N ALA A 115 -0.93 8.09 15.84
CA ALA A 115 -0.20 9.24 15.32
C ALA A 115 0.20 9.04 13.85
N GLY A 116 -0.75 8.56 13.03
CA GLY A 116 -0.55 8.39 11.60
C GLY A 116 -0.15 9.70 10.92
N LYS A 117 0.86 9.63 10.04
CA LYS A 117 1.48 10.80 9.43
C LYS A 117 1.13 10.91 7.95
N GLY A 118 0.83 12.14 7.51
CA GLY A 118 0.76 12.53 6.12
C GLY A 118 1.80 13.61 5.79
N ARG A 119 1.90 14.00 4.52
CA ARG A 119 2.79 15.08 4.07
C ARG A 119 2.47 16.40 4.75
N LEU A 120 3.50 17.25 4.94
CA LEU A 120 3.39 18.59 5.51
C LEU A 120 2.74 18.59 6.91
N GLY A 121 3.05 17.60 7.74
CA GLY A 121 2.57 17.50 9.12
C GLY A 121 1.09 17.16 9.29
N ARG A 122 0.40 16.78 8.22
CA ARG A 122 -1.01 16.37 8.30
C ARG A 122 -1.16 15.04 9.02
N HIS A 123 -2.28 14.86 9.69
CA HIS A 123 -2.63 13.59 10.31
C HIS A 123 -3.25 12.63 9.28
N TRP A 124 -2.98 11.32 9.45
CA TRP A 124 -3.63 10.24 8.72
C TRP A 124 -4.45 9.39 9.67
N GLU A 125 -5.77 9.41 9.49
CA GLU A 125 -6.70 8.64 10.31
C GLU A 125 -6.62 7.15 9.99
N THR A 126 -6.44 6.32 11.03
CA THR A 126 -6.44 4.86 10.89
C THR A 126 -7.24 4.23 12.02
N PRO A 127 -8.58 4.36 12.02
CA PRO A 127 -9.42 3.68 12.99
C PRO A 127 -9.29 2.16 12.86
N LYS A 128 -9.35 1.45 14.00
CA LYS A 128 -9.19 -0.01 14.05
C LYS A 128 -10.16 -0.71 13.10
N GLY A 129 -9.65 -1.64 12.29
CA GLY A 129 -10.46 -2.47 11.40
C GLY A 129 -10.96 -1.77 10.13
N SER A 130 -10.59 -0.52 9.87
CA SER A 130 -11.18 0.28 8.79
C SER A 130 -10.24 0.64 7.64
N ALA A 131 -8.99 0.90 7.93
CA ALA A 131 -7.97 1.23 6.95
C ALA A 131 -6.88 0.14 6.89
N LEU A 132 -6.18 0.08 5.78
CA LEU A 132 -4.92 -0.67 5.66
C LEU A 132 -3.77 0.33 5.73
N ALA A 133 -3.08 0.36 6.88
CA ALA A 133 -1.90 1.18 7.09
C ALA A 133 -0.67 0.29 7.20
N PHE A 134 0.29 0.50 6.33
CA PHE A 134 1.56 -0.24 6.32
C PHE A 134 2.70 0.60 5.77
N SER A 135 3.91 0.17 6.03
CA SER A 135 5.12 0.81 5.53
C SER A 135 6.12 -0.22 5.04
N LEU A 136 6.95 0.17 4.08
CA LEU A 136 8.03 -0.62 3.49
C LEU A 136 9.36 0.02 3.88
N LEU A 137 10.35 -0.78 4.29
CA LEU A 137 11.73 -0.35 4.48
C LEU A 137 12.55 -0.84 3.30
N LEU A 138 13.15 0.09 2.57
CA LEU A 138 13.94 -0.18 1.37
C LEU A 138 15.37 0.31 1.56
N ARG A 139 16.34 -0.40 0.99
CA ARG A 139 17.76 0.00 0.92
C ARG A 139 18.22 -0.02 -0.53
N PRO A 140 17.69 0.90 -1.36
CA PRO A 140 18.02 0.93 -2.78
C PRO A 140 19.44 1.39 -3.00
N GLN A 141 20.09 0.82 -4.01
CA GLN A 141 21.39 1.29 -4.51
C GLN A 141 21.15 2.27 -5.67
N ILE A 142 20.66 3.47 -5.34
CA ILE A 142 20.37 4.56 -6.28
C ILE A 142 20.91 5.88 -5.69
N GLN A 143 21.01 6.92 -6.51
CA GLN A 143 21.37 8.25 -6.03
C GLN A 143 20.25 8.84 -5.13
N PRO A 144 20.59 9.58 -4.05
CA PRO A 144 19.63 10.15 -3.10
C PRO A 144 18.54 11.02 -3.77
N GLU A 145 18.89 11.77 -4.81
CA GLU A 145 17.94 12.58 -5.58
C GLU A 145 16.83 11.75 -6.25
N ASN A 146 17.11 10.49 -6.57
CA ASN A 146 16.18 9.57 -7.21
C ASN A 146 15.19 8.91 -6.22
N ALA A 147 15.42 9.06 -4.91
CA ALA A 147 14.58 8.41 -3.89
C ALA A 147 13.11 8.88 -3.90
N SER A 148 12.87 10.14 -4.29
CA SER A 148 11.51 10.70 -4.39
C SER A 148 10.63 9.95 -5.39
N MET A 149 11.21 9.36 -6.44
CA MET A 149 10.51 8.54 -7.45
C MET A 149 9.89 7.28 -6.86
N LEU A 150 10.39 6.77 -5.72
CA LEU A 150 9.77 5.63 -5.02
C LEU A 150 8.32 5.92 -4.59
N THR A 151 7.96 7.18 -4.38
CA THR A 151 6.58 7.59 -4.14
C THR A 151 5.70 7.31 -5.36
N LEU A 152 6.20 7.59 -6.57
CA LEU A 152 5.49 7.39 -7.81
C LEU A 152 5.38 5.88 -8.15
N VAL A 153 6.46 5.13 -7.91
CA VAL A 153 6.46 3.66 -8.03
C VAL A 153 5.40 3.04 -7.11
N ALA A 154 5.35 3.48 -5.85
CA ALA A 154 4.34 3.01 -4.89
C ALA A 154 2.92 3.41 -5.31
N ALA A 155 2.74 4.62 -5.84
CA ALA A 155 1.43 5.07 -6.33
C ALA A 155 0.92 4.20 -7.49
N LEU A 156 1.80 3.83 -8.42
CA LEU A 156 1.46 2.94 -9.52
C LEU A 156 1.11 1.53 -9.03
N ALA A 157 1.92 0.97 -8.12
CA ALA A 157 1.67 -0.33 -7.51
C ALA A 157 0.32 -0.41 -6.78
N VAL A 158 0.04 0.59 -5.94
CA VAL A 158 -1.24 0.68 -5.21
C VAL A 158 -2.42 0.82 -6.17
N SER A 159 -2.30 1.66 -7.21
CA SER A 159 -3.35 1.85 -8.21
C SER A 159 -3.66 0.55 -8.95
N ARG A 160 -2.63 -0.20 -9.41
CA ARG A 160 -2.81 -1.51 -10.05
C ARG A 160 -3.49 -2.52 -9.13
N ALA A 161 -2.97 -2.67 -7.92
CA ALA A 161 -3.49 -3.63 -6.95
C ALA A 161 -4.96 -3.35 -6.59
N ILE A 162 -5.33 -2.08 -6.39
CA ILE A 162 -6.72 -1.70 -6.12
C ILE A 162 -7.61 -1.97 -7.33
N ASP A 163 -7.18 -1.61 -8.54
CA ASP A 163 -7.96 -1.79 -9.76
C ASP A 163 -8.27 -3.27 -9.99
N GLU A 164 -7.27 -4.15 -9.82
CA GLU A 164 -7.44 -5.59 -9.96
C GLU A 164 -8.35 -6.15 -8.86
N TYR A 165 -8.08 -5.80 -7.59
CA TYR A 165 -8.75 -6.39 -6.45
C TYR A 165 -10.19 -5.93 -6.28
N ALA A 166 -10.44 -4.64 -6.47
CA ALA A 166 -11.78 -4.06 -6.28
C ALA A 166 -12.61 -3.98 -7.58
N GLY A 167 -12.00 -4.19 -8.74
CA GLY A 167 -12.67 -4.10 -10.04
C GLY A 167 -13.07 -2.67 -10.41
N ILE A 168 -12.27 -1.68 -10.01
CA ILE A 168 -12.48 -0.25 -10.29
C ILE A 168 -11.29 0.32 -11.08
N LYS A 169 -11.42 1.54 -11.59
CA LYS A 169 -10.31 2.25 -12.22
C LYS A 169 -9.96 3.47 -11.40
N THR A 170 -8.86 3.39 -10.67
CA THR A 170 -8.32 4.50 -9.88
C THR A 170 -7.45 5.41 -10.74
N GLN A 171 -7.23 6.63 -10.25
CA GLN A 171 -6.31 7.59 -10.85
C GLN A 171 -5.26 8.00 -9.81
N ILE A 172 -4.12 8.46 -10.29
CA ILE A 172 -3.03 8.96 -9.44
C ILE A 172 -3.06 10.48 -9.46
N LYS A 173 -3.27 11.09 -8.32
CA LYS A 173 -3.04 12.50 -8.13
C LYS A 173 -1.59 12.71 -7.70
N TRP A 174 -0.79 13.24 -8.60
CA TRP A 174 0.63 13.47 -8.35
C TRP A 174 0.87 14.33 -7.09
N PRO A 175 1.91 14.00 -6.31
CA PRO A 175 2.81 12.86 -6.51
C PRO A 175 2.42 11.58 -5.73
N ASN A 176 1.45 11.63 -4.81
CA ASN A 176 1.39 10.69 -3.70
C ASN A 176 -0.01 10.23 -3.27
N ASP A 177 -1.05 10.58 -4.02
CA ASP A 177 -2.41 10.23 -3.65
C ASP A 177 -3.07 9.38 -4.74
N ILE A 178 -3.79 8.33 -4.33
CA ILE A 178 -4.69 7.59 -5.22
C ILE A 178 -6.09 8.12 -5.01
N VAL A 179 -6.76 8.39 -6.11
CA VAL A 179 -8.10 8.96 -6.12
C VAL A 179 -9.07 8.12 -6.94
N TYR A 180 -10.34 8.17 -6.57
CA TYR A 180 -11.44 7.61 -7.34
C TYR A 180 -12.56 8.67 -7.43
N GLN A 181 -12.96 9.01 -8.66
CA GLN A 181 -13.96 10.07 -8.93
C GLN A 181 -13.67 11.37 -8.17
N GLY A 182 -12.41 11.80 -8.19
CA GLY A 182 -11.98 13.05 -7.57
C GLY A 182 -11.80 13.00 -6.04
N LYS A 183 -12.08 11.86 -5.38
CA LYS A 183 -11.94 11.70 -3.92
C LYS A 183 -10.75 10.83 -3.56
N LYS A 184 -10.04 11.20 -2.52
CA LYS A 184 -8.84 10.50 -2.03
C LYS A 184 -9.21 9.15 -1.42
N LEU A 185 -8.60 8.09 -1.96
CA LEU A 185 -8.72 6.71 -1.52
C LEU A 185 -7.49 6.23 -0.75
N CYS A 186 -6.30 6.70 -1.18
CA CYS A 186 -5.02 6.33 -0.56
C CYS A 186 -4.08 7.54 -0.50
N GLY A 187 -3.22 7.56 0.51
CA GLY A 187 -2.11 8.50 0.64
C GLY A 187 -0.79 7.76 0.88
N ILE A 188 0.28 8.28 0.28
CA ILE A 188 1.63 7.72 0.38
C ILE A 188 2.55 8.77 1.00
N LEU A 189 3.41 8.35 1.93
CA LEU A 189 4.40 9.19 2.58
C LEU A 189 5.77 8.52 2.53
N THR A 190 6.68 9.07 1.74
CA THR A 190 8.06 8.60 1.67
C THR A 190 8.96 9.46 2.57
N GLU A 191 9.74 8.81 3.42
CA GLU A 191 10.75 9.40 4.29
C GLU A 191 12.09 8.71 4.02
N MET A 192 13.19 9.44 4.06
CA MET A 192 14.51 8.92 3.75
C MET A 192 15.50 9.26 4.87
N SER A 193 16.42 8.35 5.12
CA SER A 193 17.66 8.58 5.86
C SER A 193 18.82 8.40 4.90
N ALA A 194 19.61 9.44 4.72
CA ALA A 194 20.74 9.45 3.79
C ALA A 194 21.82 10.40 4.28
N ASP A 195 23.08 10.14 3.88
CA ASP A 195 24.15 11.12 3.85
C ASP A 195 24.18 11.78 2.46
N MET A 196 25.21 12.61 2.19
CA MET A 196 25.31 13.34 0.91
C MET A 196 25.29 12.41 -0.31
N ASP A 197 25.95 11.24 -0.21
CA ASP A 197 26.20 10.36 -1.35
C ASP A 197 25.55 8.97 -1.20
N GLN A 198 24.90 8.70 -0.06
CA GLN A 198 24.40 7.35 0.22
C GLN A 198 23.08 7.33 0.96
N ILE A 199 22.15 6.53 0.46
CA ILE A 199 20.91 6.22 1.14
C ILE A 199 21.15 5.12 2.18
N HIS A 200 20.84 5.40 3.45
CA HIS A 200 20.81 4.38 4.48
C HIS A 200 19.55 3.52 4.39
N TYR A 201 18.40 4.15 4.25
CA TYR A 201 17.13 3.52 3.97
C TYR A 201 16.08 4.54 3.52
N VAL A 202 15.07 4.02 2.84
CA VAL A 202 13.84 4.76 2.51
C VAL A 202 12.66 4.04 3.15
N ILE A 203 11.77 4.79 3.80
CA ILE A 203 10.51 4.30 4.33
C ILE A 203 9.39 4.80 3.44
N VAL A 204 8.61 3.87 2.89
CA VAL A 204 7.42 4.20 2.09
C VAL A 204 6.17 3.81 2.86
N GLY A 205 5.51 4.78 3.48
CA GLY A 205 4.25 4.59 4.20
C GLY A 205 3.07 4.69 3.25
N ILE A 206 2.13 3.76 3.37
CA ILE A 206 0.95 3.65 2.53
C ILE A 206 -0.27 3.49 3.42
N GLY A 207 -1.25 4.38 3.24
CA GLY A 207 -2.53 4.33 3.93
C GLY A 207 -3.67 4.22 2.92
N ILE A 208 -4.44 3.12 2.95
CA ILE A 208 -5.57 2.88 2.05
C ILE A 208 -6.86 2.85 2.88
N ASN A 209 -7.83 3.67 2.51
CA ASN A 209 -9.17 3.65 3.09
C ASN A 209 -9.93 2.44 2.53
N VAL A 210 -10.10 1.38 3.33
CA VAL A 210 -10.72 0.13 2.87
C VAL A 210 -12.18 0.03 3.31
N GLN A 211 -12.43 -0.05 4.62
CA GLN A 211 -13.75 -0.28 5.21
C GLN A 211 -14.39 0.97 5.83
N MET A 212 -13.71 2.13 5.77
CA MET A 212 -14.24 3.38 6.36
C MET A 212 -15.57 3.77 5.72
N THR A 213 -16.55 4.11 6.55
CA THR A 213 -17.86 4.63 6.13
C THR A 213 -18.04 6.09 6.48
N ASP A 214 -17.30 6.57 7.47
CA ASP A 214 -17.36 7.92 7.98
C ASP A 214 -15.97 8.57 7.96
N PHE A 215 -15.93 9.85 7.66
CA PHE A 215 -14.73 10.68 7.63
C PHE A 215 -14.94 11.96 8.45
N PRO A 216 -13.87 12.53 9.05
CA PRO A 216 -13.93 13.85 9.68
C PRO A 216 -14.55 14.90 8.73
N LYS A 217 -15.29 15.86 9.29
CA LYS A 217 -16.04 16.89 8.52
C LYS A 217 -15.15 17.64 7.53
N GLU A 218 -13.87 17.84 7.88
CA GLU A 218 -12.89 18.59 7.09
C GLU A 218 -12.52 17.87 5.78
N ILE A 219 -12.66 16.53 5.74
CA ILE A 219 -12.26 15.70 4.58
C ILE A 219 -13.39 14.85 4.00
N GLN A 220 -14.59 14.86 4.59
CA GLN A 220 -15.72 14.02 4.15
C GLN A 220 -16.10 14.19 2.67
N ASN A 221 -15.89 15.39 2.11
CA ASN A 221 -16.18 15.68 0.72
C ASN A 221 -15.04 15.31 -0.24
N THR A 222 -13.83 15.12 0.28
CA THR A 222 -12.61 14.89 -0.50
C THR A 222 -12.00 13.51 -0.28
N ALA A 223 -12.52 12.72 0.67
CA ALA A 223 -12.08 11.36 0.95
C ALA A 223 -13.15 10.33 0.57
N THR A 224 -12.71 9.11 0.30
CA THR A 224 -13.57 7.94 0.07
C THR A 224 -12.87 6.66 0.51
N SER A 225 -13.57 5.53 0.46
CA SER A 225 -13.05 4.20 0.76
C SER A 225 -13.51 3.18 -0.28
N LEU A 226 -12.86 2.02 -0.33
CA LEU A 226 -13.27 0.92 -1.21
C LEU A 226 -14.71 0.49 -0.92
N LYS A 227 -15.08 0.43 0.37
CA LYS A 227 -16.45 0.08 0.78
C LYS A 227 -17.49 1.08 0.28
N LEU A 228 -17.22 2.39 0.39
CA LEU A 228 -18.15 3.43 -0.09
C LEU A 228 -18.28 3.43 -1.61
N VAL A 229 -17.18 3.13 -2.33
CA VAL A 229 -17.15 3.12 -3.79
C VAL A 229 -17.87 1.91 -4.37
N THR A 230 -17.70 0.73 -3.76
CA THR A 230 -18.14 -0.55 -4.34
C THR A 230 -19.34 -1.18 -3.62
N GLY A 231 -19.63 -0.76 -2.40
CA GLY A 231 -20.59 -1.41 -1.50
C GLY A 231 -20.12 -2.75 -0.93
N LYS A 232 -18.90 -3.23 -1.30
CA LYS A 232 -18.36 -4.53 -0.90
C LYS A 232 -17.44 -4.43 0.31
N THR A 233 -17.22 -5.56 0.96
CA THR A 233 -16.20 -5.72 2.01
C THR A 233 -14.97 -6.39 1.40
N PHE A 234 -13.78 -5.95 1.81
CA PHE A 234 -12.50 -6.43 1.30
C PHE A 234 -11.62 -6.94 2.44
N LEU A 235 -10.85 -7.98 2.20
CA LEU A 235 -9.84 -8.48 3.13
C LEU A 235 -8.57 -7.63 2.99
N ARG A 236 -8.19 -6.92 4.07
CA ARG A 236 -7.04 -6.01 4.07
C ARG A 236 -5.71 -6.74 3.91
N ASN A 237 -5.58 -7.97 4.43
CA ASN A 237 -4.40 -8.81 4.24
C ASN A 237 -4.21 -9.24 2.78
N GLU A 238 -5.29 -9.47 2.04
CA GLU A 238 -5.26 -9.82 0.62
C GLU A 238 -4.86 -8.61 -0.23
N LEU A 239 -5.45 -7.43 0.05
CA LEU A 239 -5.03 -6.19 -0.60
C LEU A 239 -3.56 -5.86 -0.31
N LEU A 240 -3.09 -6.08 0.93
CA LEU A 240 -1.68 -5.93 1.28
C LEU A 240 -0.79 -6.78 0.37
N ALA A 241 -1.08 -8.07 0.25
CA ALA A 241 -0.30 -8.99 -0.56
C ALA A 241 -0.22 -8.52 -2.02
N LYS A 242 -1.36 -8.14 -2.63
CA LYS A 242 -1.40 -7.62 -4.00
C LYS A 242 -0.58 -6.34 -4.19
N VAL A 243 -0.63 -5.41 -3.24
CA VAL A 243 0.20 -4.20 -3.31
C VAL A 243 1.68 -4.55 -3.21
N LEU A 244 2.07 -5.49 -2.35
CA LEU A 244 3.47 -5.91 -2.22
C LEU A 244 3.97 -6.61 -3.48
N GLU A 245 3.16 -7.46 -4.11
CA GLU A 245 3.49 -8.15 -5.36
C GLU A 245 3.71 -7.14 -6.51
N GLU A 246 2.77 -6.21 -6.71
CA GLU A 246 2.91 -5.16 -7.72
C GLU A 246 4.11 -4.24 -7.43
N PHE A 247 4.31 -3.85 -6.18
CA PHE A 247 5.42 -2.99 -5.80
C PHE A 247 6.77 -3.67 -6.04
N GLU A 248 6.93 -4.94 -5.69
CA GLU A 248 8.18 -5.69 -5.90
C GLU A 248 8.59 -5.66 -7.38
N VAL A 249 7.65 -5.94 -8.30
CA VAL A 249 7.89 -5.94 -9.75
C VAL A 249 8.27 -4.54 -10.26
N LEU A 250 7.53 -3.51 -9.85
CA LEU A 250 7.78 -2.14 -10.32
C LEU A 250 9.07 -1.55 -9.73
N TYR A 251 9.36 -1.90 -8.46
CA TYR A 251 10.59 -1.50 -7.79
C TYR A 251 11.84 -2.10 -8.48
N GLU A 252 11.83 -3.38 -8.84
CA GLU A 252 12.93 -4.02 -9.57
C GLU A 252 13.18 -3.33 -10.94
N GLN A 253 12.11 -2.97 -11.65
CA GLN A 253 12.20 -2.23 -12.91
C GLN A 253 12.77 -0.82 -12.70
N PHE A 254 12.33 -0.12 -11.67
CA PHE A 254 12.80 1.22 -11.33
C PHE A 254 14.28 1.22 -10.95
N VAL A 255 14.70 0.36 -10.02
CA VAL A 255 16.11 0.30 -9.58
C VAL A 255 17.05 -0.08 -10.71
N SER A 256 16.64 -0.99 -11.60
CA SER A 256 17.44 -1.37 -12.78
C SER A 256 17.64 -0.24 -13.77
N ALA A 257 16.69 0.70 -13.86
CA ALA A 257 16.73 1.82 -14.81
C ALA A 257 17.21 3.13 -14.18
N GLU A 258 17.15 3.23 -12.86
CA GLU A 258 17.30 4.45 -12.04
C GLU A 258 16.44 5.62 -12.54
N SER A 259 15.35 5.32 -13.21
CA SER A 259 14.42 6.31 -13.78
C SER A 259 13.04 5.69 -13.99
N LEU A 260 12.03 6.52 -14.19
CA LEU A 260 10.66 6.09 -14.48
C LEU A 260 10.42 5.80 -15.98
N LYS A 261 11.46 5.77 -16.84
CA LYS A 261 11.29 5.63 -18.30
C LYS A 261 10.39 4.48 -18.71
N ASN A 262 10.49 3.34 -18.04
CA ASN A 262 9.70 2.14 -18.33
C ASN A 262 8.28 2.19 -17.71
N LEU A 263 8.04 3.08 -16.75
CA LEU A 263 6.79 3.20 -16.01
C LEU A 263 6.00 4.44 -16.39
N LYS A 264 6.64 5.43 -17.00
CA LYS A 264 6.08 6.74 -17.31
C LYS A 264 4.78 6.68 -18.11
N ALA A 265 4.75 5.92 -19.20
CA ALA A 265 3.57 5.86 -20.05
C ALA A 265 2.32 5.36 -19.29
N GLU A 266 2.49 4.32 -18.48
CA GLU A 266 1.38 3.82 -17.67
C GLU A 266 1.02 4.76 -16.53
N TYR A 267 2.01 5.34 -15.85
CA TYR A 267 1.75 6.35 -14.82
C TYR A 267 0.94 7.51 -15.37
N GLU A 268 1.33 8.05 -16.54
CA GLU A 268 0.61 9.14 -17.21
C GLU A 268 -0.81 8.77 -17.64
N SER A 269 -1.04 7.52 -18.04
CA SER A 269 -2.40 7.05 -18.38
C SER A 269 -3.35 7.04 -17.19
N ARG A 270 -2.80 7.03 -15.96
CA ARG A 270 -3.53 7.07 -14.69
C ARG A 270 -3.51 8.46 -14.03
N LEU A 271 -2.75 9.40 -14.59
CA LEU A 271 -2.55 10.73 -13.97
C LEU A 271 -3.85 11.54 -14.02
N ALA A 272 -4.41 11.82 -12.85
CA ALA A 272 -5.72 12.48 -12.71
C ALA A 272 -5.78 13.89 -13.29
N ASN A 273 -4.65 14.60 -13.26
CA ASN A 273 -4.58 16.00 -13.67
C ASN A 273 -4.02 16.19 -15.10
N LYS A 274 -3.69 15.12 -15.83
CA LYS A 274 -3.11 15.24 -17.17
C LYS A 274 -4.08 15.99 -18.11
N ASP A 275 -3.51 16.88 -18.88
CA ASP A 275 -4.21 17.74 -19.84
C ASP A 275 -5.26 18.70 -19.22
N ASN A 276 -5.24 18.82 -17.88
CA ASN A 276 -6.11 19.73 -17.14
C ASN A 276 -5.35 20.90 -16.54
N ARG A 277 -6.08 22.00 -16.31
CA ARG A 277 -5.56 23.17 -15.59
C ARG A 277 -5.40 22.84 -14.09
N VAL A 278 -4.25 23.16 -13.54
CA VAL A 278 -3.90 22.90 -12.13
C VAL A 278 -3.40 24.15 -11.42
N ASN A 279 -3.60 24.18 -10.10
CA ASN A 279 -2.97 25.13 -9.20
C ASN A 279 -1.69 24.50 -8.60
N VAL A 280 -0.56 25.10 -8.84
CA VAL A 280 0.71 24.72 -8.21
C VAL A 280 0.93 25.64 -7.00
N LEU A 281 0.92 25.03 -5.81
CA LEU A 281 1.10 25.72 -4.52
C LEU A 281 2.54 25.52 -4.06
N ALA A 282 3.42 26.44 -4.43
CA ALA A 282 4.84 26.43 -4.06
C ALA A 282 5.12 27.45 -2.93
N PRO A 283 6.20 27.28 -2.15
CA PRO A 283 6.61 28.26 -1.14
C PRO A 283 6.84 29.67 -1.70
N SER A 284 7.28 29.74 -2.96
CA SER A 284 7.48 31.01 -3.70
C SER A 284 6.20 31.69 -4.16
N GLY A 285 5.03 31.08 -3.96
CA GLY A 285 3.71 31.56 -4.35
C GLY A 285 2.94 30.57 -5.20
N ALA A 286 1.63 30.78 -5.25
CA ALA A 286 0.73 29.94 -6.06
C ALA A 286 0.66 30.45 -7.50
N TRP A 287 0.61 29.53 -8.47
CA TRP A 287 0.43 29.80 -9.89
C TRP A 287 -0.37 28.70 -10.59
N GLN A 288 -0.83 28.97 -11.80
CA GLN A 288 -1.66 28.05 -12.58
C GLN A 288 -1.00 27.67 -13.91
N GLY A 289 -1.35 26.47 -14.42
CA GLY A 289 -0.91 26.02 -15.72
C GLY A 289 -1.64 24.73 -16.14
N ILE A 290 -1.29 24.23 -17.32
CA ILE A 290 -1.80 22.95 -17.84
C ILE A 290 -0.82 21.84 -17.49
N CYS A 291 -1.28 20.79 -16.83
CA CYS A 291 -0.45 19.61 -16.54
C CYS A 291 -0.25 18.79 -17.81
N LEU A 292 1.01 18.67 -18.26
CA LEU A 292 1.34 17.94 -19.49
C LEU A 292 1.68 16.45 -19.24
N GLY A 293 2.05 16.08 -18.00
CA GLY A 293 2.51 14.75 -17.64
C GLY A 293 3.68 14.81 -16.69
N ILE A 294 4.54 13.77 -16.69
CA ILE A 294 5.75 13.70 -15.85
C ILE A 294 7.01 13.51 -16.71
N LYS A 295 8.16 13.89 -16.18
CA LYS A 295 9.47 13.50 -16.68
C LYS A 295 9.86 12.10 -16.21
N GLU A 296 10.95 11.56 -16.77
CA GLU A 296 11.52 10.28 -16.35
C GLU A 296 12.12 10.32 -14.93
N ASP A 297 12.46 11.50 -14.42
CA ASP A 297 12.88 11.75 -13.03
C ASP A 297 11.72 12.00 -12.06
N GLY A 298 10.46 11.89 -12.55
CA GLY A 298 9.24 12.04 -11.76
C GLY A 298 8.77 13.47 -11.56
N ALA A 299 9.47 14.50 -12.05
CA ALA A 299 9.00 15.88 -12.02
C ALA A 299 7.70 16.03 -12.84
N LEU A 300 6.73 16.79 -12.31
CA LEU A 300 5.51 17.11 -13.04
C LEU A 300 5.79 18.26 -14.01
N LEU A 301 5.38 18.11 -15.27
CA LEU A 301 5.49 19.15 -16.28
C LEU A 301 4.20 19.98 -16.31
N VAL A 302 4.31 21.28 -16.11
CA VAL A 302 3.17 22.20 -16.12
C VAL A 302 3.48 23.37 -17.04
N GLN A 303 2.66 23.55 -18.07
CA GLN A 303 2.76 24.67 -19.01
C GLN A 303 2.05 25.90 -18.46
N ARG A 304 2.76 27.00 -18.34
CA ARG A 304 2.23 28.32 -17.96
C ARG A 304 1.45 28.97 -19.12
N GLU A 305 0.72 30.04 -18.84
CA GLU A 305 -0.07 30.78 -19.85
C GLU A 305 0.82 31.44 -20.92
N ASP A 306 2.06 31.78 -20.60
CA ASP A 306 3.06 32.29 -21.54
C ASP A 306 3.68 31.22 -22.46
N GLY A 307 3.26 29.96 -22.31
CA GLY A 307 3.77 28.81 -23.07
C GLY A 307 5.02 28.14 -22.49
N ASN A 308 5.65 28.73 -21.46
CA ASN A 308 6.80 28.12 -20.80
C ASN A 308 6.40 26.87 -20.03
N VAL A 309 7.23 25.81 -20.10
CA VAL A 309 7.02 24.57 -19.36
C VAL A 309 7.92 24.57 -18.10
N GLU A 310 7.27 24.50 -16.95
CA GLU A 310 7.94 24.41 -15.65
C GLU A 310 7.98 22.98 -15.13
N GLU A 311 9.10 22.62 -14.54
CA GLU A 311 9.31 21.35 -13.85
C GLU A 311 8.99 21.52 -12.36
N VAL A 312 7.97 20.79 -11.90
CA VAL A 312 7.52 20.83 -10.50
C VAL A 312 8.04 19.58 -9.80
N ILE A 313 8.93 19.77 -8.83
CA ILE A 313 9.55 18.68 -8.07
C ILE A 313 8.68 18.32 -6.85
N ALA A 314 8.50 17.03 -6.59
CA ALA A 314 7.80 16.54 -5.42
C ALA A 314 8.59 16.88 -4.14
N GLY A 315 7.95 17.47 -3.14
CA GLY A 315 8.59 17.87 -1.90
C GLY A 315 7.74 18.92 -1.20
N GLU A 316 8.05 20.17 -1.43
CA GLU A 316 7.37 21.31 -0.78
C GLU A 316 6.10 21.77 -1.51
N VAL A 317 5.82 21.21 -2.70
CA VAL A 317 4.75 21.65 -3.59
C VAL A 317 3.51 20.79 -3.43
N SER A 318 2.33 21.40 -3.51
CA SER A 318 1.02 20.74 -3.65
C SER A 318 0.39 21.13 -4.96
N VAL A 319 -0.10 20.15 -5.71
CA VAL A 319 -0.85 20.36 -6.96
C VAL A 319 -2.31 20.02 -6.73
N ARG A 320 -3.22 20.88 -7.18
CA ARG A 320 -4.67 20.71 -7.04
C ARG A 320 -5.38 21.07 -8.34
N GLY A 321 -6.50 20.44 -8.60
CA GLY A 321 -7.42 20.90 -9.64
C GLY A 321 -8.00 22.28 -9.30
N ILE A 322 -8.48 23.00 -10.31
CA ILE A 322 -9.02 24.37 -10.13
C ILE A 322 -10.32 24.35 -9.35
N TYR A 323 -11.14 23.34 -9.55
CA TYR A 323 -12.48 23.25 -8.98
C TYR A 323 -12.62 22.23 -7.86
N GLY A 324 -11.53 21.69 -7.34
CA GLY A 324 -11.61 20.67 -6.30
C GLY A 324 -10.27 20.08 -5.85
N TYR A 325 -10.36 18.87 -5.30
CA TYR A 325 -9.19 18.16 -4.82
C TYR A 325 -8.28 17.67 -5.96
N VAL A 326 -8.87 17.32 -7.08
CA VAL A 326 -8.19 16.84 -8.30
C VAL A 326 -8.49 17.83 -9.44
#